data_8a382f5b0b7bf067a8c000766152a206
#
_entry.id   8a382f5b0b7bf067a8c000766152a206
#
_cell.length_a   1.000
_cell.length_b   1.000
_cell.length_c   1.000
_cell.angle_alpha   90.00
_cell.angle_beta   90.00
_cell.angle_gamma   90.00
#
_symmetry.space_group_name_H-M   'P 1'
#
loop_
_entity.id
_entity.type
_entity.pdbx_description
1 polymer ?
#
loop_
_entity_poly.entity_id
_entity_poly.type
_entity_poly.pdbx_seq_one_letter_code
_entity_poly.pdbx_strand_id
1 'polypeptide(L)'
;MSKQLDSADLESANIKFIFTDIDDTLTMHGQLKANAYKALWDLKNAGFKIIPVTGRPAGWCEMIVRFWPVDAVIGENGGFYFCFRGKKLFRKFVNSEDERTANQQKLKKIESEVLEKVPGSAVASDQFTRLMDLAIDFCEDVPALGDNDIKRIVSIYEDHGAVAKVSSIHVNGWYGDYSKISMIRTYCETELGKPFDEIKKQALFVGDSPNDEPSFEHFQTSVGVSNISRFLEDLKFKPTFITKSEGGDGFVELVEKLLK
;
A
#
# COMPACT_ATOMS: atom_id res chain seq x y z
N MET A 1 5.71 -1.66 22.28
CA MET A 1 6.06 -0.25 22.01
C MET A 1 7.03 -0.21 20.85
N SER A 2 6.76 0.61 19.84
CA SER A 2 7.68 0.81 18.72
C SER A 2 8.96 1.47 19.21
N LYS A 3 10.10 1.06 18.61
CA LYS A 3 11.42 1.65 18.93
C LYS A 3 11.79 2.67 17.85
N GLN A 4 12.67 3.60 18.20
CA GLN A 4 13.30 4.42 17.17
C GLN A 4 14.22 3.55 16.31
N LEU A 5 14.18 3.76 14.99
CA LEU A 5 14.97 2.99 14.04
C LEU A 5 16.47 3.19 14.27
N ASP A 6 17.22 2.09 14.44
CA ASP A 6 18.67 2.08 14.51
C ASP A 6 19.26 1.11 13.48
N SER A 7 20.46 1.39 12.97
CA SER A 7 21.15 0.53 11.98
C SER A 7 21.50 -0.85 12.55
N ALA A 8 21.91 -0.95 13.82
CA ALA A 8 22.24 -2.22 14.45
C ALA A 8 21.06 -3.22 14.49
N ASP A 9 19.84 -2.71 14.59
CA ASP A 9 18.63 -3.54 14.57
C ASP A 9 18.36 -4.13 13.17
N LEU A 10 18.76 -3.45 12.10
CA LEU A 10 18.56 -3.86 10.71
C LEU A 10 19.67 -4.82 10.22
N GLU A 11 20.91 -4.63 10.65
CA GLU A 11 22.06 -5.50 10.30
C GLU A 11 21.80 -6.95 10.72
N SER A 12 21.21 -7.14 11.90
CA SER A 12 20.91 -8.49 12.42
C SER A 12 19.81 -9.23 11.64
N ALA A 13 18.95 -8.50 10.92
CA ALA A 13 17.79 -9.06 10.23
C ALA A 13 18.10 -9.61 8.83
N ASN A 14 19.32 -9.39 8.27
CA ASN A 14 19.75 -9.85 6.94
C ASN A 14 18.66 -9.60 5.85
N ILE A 15 18.19 -8.36 5.77
CA ILE A 15 17.09 -7.96 4.88
C ILE A 15 17.51 -8.09 3.41
N LYS A 16 16.63 -8.65 2.59
CA LYS A 16 16.77 -8.79 1.13
C LYS A 16 15.55 -8.28 0.37
N PHE A 17 14.40 -8.24 1.02
CA PHE A 17 13.11 -7.87 0.42
C PHE A 17 12.54 -6.65 1.15
N ILE A 18 12.21 -5.63 0.39
CA ILE A 18 11.59 -4.40 0.88
C ILE A 18 10.18 -4.33 0.31
N PHE A 19 9.18 -4.48 1.16
CA PHE A 19 7.79 -4.18 0.84
C PHE A 19 7.49 -2.80 1.40
N THR A 20 6.91 -1.91 0.61
CA THR A 20 6.70 -0.52 1.02
C THR A 20 5.36 0.00 0.50
N ASP A 21 4.62 0.70 1.36
CA ASP A 21 3.54 1.53 0.86
C ASP A 21 4.10 2.70 0.02
N ILE A 22 3.25 3.43 -0.68
CA ILE A 22 3.65 4.54 -1.56
C ILE A 22 3.23 5.89 -0.97
N ASP A 23 1.92 6.08 -0.80
CA ASP A 23 1.35 7.38 -0.42
C ASP A 23 1.74 7.73 1.01
N ASP A 24 2.32 8.92 1.20
CA ASP A 24 2.86 9.39 2.47
C ASP A 24 3.89 8.47 3.16
N THR A 25 4.39 7.45 2.41
CA THR A 25 5.51 6.57 2.80
C THR A 25 6.73 6.81 1.91
N LEU A 26 6.61 6.63 0.59
CA LEU A 26 7.62 7.01 -0.42
C LEU A 26 7.41 8.44 -0.91
N THR A 27 6.16 8.87 -0.95
CA THR A 27 5.77 10.23 -1.31
C THR A 27 5.63 11.11 -0.07
N MET A 28 5.46 12.39 -0.27
CA MET A 28 5.02 13.35 0.72
C MET A 28 4.11 14.38 0.05
N HIS A 29 2.91 14.55 0.61
CA HIS A 29 1.89 15.44 0.01
C HIS A 29 1.68 15.16 -1.48
N GLY A 30 1.49 13.87 -1.84
CA GLY A 30 1.25 13.41 -3.20
C GLY A 30 2.47 13.45 -4.13
N GLN A 31 3.66 13.84 -3.66
CA GLN A 31 4.85 14.01 -4.50
C GLN A 31 5.97 13.02 -4.14
N LEU A 32 6.51 12.33 -5.13
CA LEU A 32 7.73 11.56 -5.00
C LEU A 32 8.95 12.47 -5.16
N LYS A 33 9.64 12.77 -4.07
CA LYS A 33 10.83 13.61 -4.08
C LYS A 33 12.03 12.89 -4.73
N ALA A 34 12.95 13.66 -5.30
CA ALA A 34 14.15 13.14 -5.97
C ALA A 34 15.03 12.26 -5.06
N ASN A 35 15.16 12.60 -3.78
CA ASN A 35 15.93 11.82 -2.80
C ASN A 35 15.28 10.47 -2.49
N ALA A 36 13.96 10.40 -2.34
CA ALA A 36 13.23 9.15 -2.15
C ALA A 36 13.32 8.24 -3.38
N TYR A 37 13.20 8.81 -4.58
CA TYR A 37 13.42 8.06 -5.82
C TYR A 37 14.85 7.56 -5.97
N LYS A 38 15.84 8.39 -5.59
CA LYS A 38 17.25 7.97 -5.53
C LYS A 38 17.45 6.81 -4.55
N ALA A 39 16.82 6.86 -3.38
CA ALA A 39 16.92 5.80 -2.39
C ALA A 39 16.40 4.45 -2.90
N LEU A 40 15.35 4.43 -3.74
CA LEU A 40 14.93 3.20 -4.44
C LEU A 40 16.02 2.66 -5.37
N TRP A 41 16.72 3.54 -6.10
CA TRP A 41 17.87 3.14 -6.95
C TRP A 41 19.05 2.64 -6.12
N ASP A 42 19.34 3.26 -4.99
CA ASP A 42 20.41 2.83 -4.09
C ASP A 42 20.16 1.41 -3.57
N LEU A 43 18.92 1.12 -3.12
CA LEU A 43 18.51 -0.22 -2.72
C LEU A 43 18.63 -1.24 -3.88
N LYS A 44 18.15 -0.87 -5.06
CA LYS A 44 18.22 -1.74 -6.25
C LYS A 44 19.65 -2.08 -6.61
N ASN A 45 20.55 -1.09 -6.61
CA ASN A 45 21.97 -1.25 -6.91
C ASN A 45 22.68 -2.09 -5.83
N ALA A 46 22.23 -2.04 -4.59
CA ALA A 46 22.71 -2.87 -3.50
C ALA A 46 22.15 -4.32 -3.52
N GLY A 47 21.26 -4.64 -4.48
CA GLY A 47 20.74 -5.99 -4.69
C GLY A 47 19.45 -6.32 -3.93
N PHE A 48 18.83 -5.35 -3.28
CA PHE A 48 17.52 -5.56 -2.64
C PHE A 48 16.41 -5.77 -3.67
N LYS A 49 15.43 -6.57 -3.30
CA LYS A 49 14.17 -6.72 -4.03
C LYS A 49 13.16 -5.75 -3.46
N ILE A 50 12.59 -4.89 -4.32
CA ILE A 50 11.70 -3.81 -3.92
C ILE A 50 10.31 -4.06 -4.49
N ILE A 51 9.31 -4.12 -3.62
CA ILE A 51 7.93 -4.41 -3.97
C ILE A 51 7.01 -3.36 -3.33
N PRO A 52 6.63 -2.30 -4.05
CA PRO A 52 5.58 -1.40 -3.59
C PRO A 52 4.23 -2.13 -3.42
N VAL A 53 3.50 -1.76 -2.36
CA VAL A 53 2.22 -2.36 -1.97
C VAL A 53 1.25 -1.23 -1.65
N THR A 54 0.35 -0.92 -2.56
CA THR A 54 -0.39 0.34 -2.54
C THR A 54 -1.90 0.17 -2.79
N GLY A 55 -2.68 1.16 -2.38
CA GLY A 55 -4.06 1.36 -2.81
C GLY A 55 -4.20 2.02 -4.18
N ARG A 56 -3.10 2.44 -4.82
CA ARG A 56 -3.15 3.07 -6.13
C ARG A 56 -3.61 2.11 -7.23
N PRO A 57 -4.27 2.63 -8.29
CA PRO A 57 -4.92 1.85 -9.32
C PRO A 57 -3.95 1.15 -10.27
N ALA A 58 -4.49 0.21 -11.06
CA ALA A 58 -3.76 -0.58 -12.03
C ALA A 58 -2.98 0.27 -13.05
N GLY A 59 -3.53 1.40 -13.49
CA GLY A 59 -2.83 2.30 -14.41
C GLY A 59 -1.55 2.89 -13.83
N TRP A 60 -1.57 3.32 -12.57
CA TRP A 60 -0.37 3.77 -11.87
C TRP A 60 0.61 2.62 -11.63
N CYS A 61 0.11 1.46 -11.23
CA CYS A 61 0.93 0.27 -10.98
C CYS A 61 1.66 -0.19 -12.26
N GLU A 62 1.03 -0.09 -13.43
CA GLU A 62 1.71 -0.40 -14.70
C GLU A 62 2.83 0.59 -15.00
N MET A 63 2.62 1.88 -14.76
CA MET A 63 3.66 2.90 -14.89
C MET A 63 4.81 2.64 -13.90
N ILE A 64 4.49 2.39 -12.63
CA ILE A 64 5.48 2.14 -11.57
C ILE A 64 6.38 0.96 -11.93
N VAL A 65 5.80 -0.20 -12.28
CA VAL A 65 6.60 -1.39 -12.60
C VAL A 65 7.45 -1.23 -13.86
N ARG A 66 7.12 -0.27 -14.75
CA ARG A 66 7.89 0.01 -15.96
C ARG A 66 9.01 1.01 -15.75
N PHE A 67 8.80 2.02 -14.90
CA PHE A 67 9.69 3.17 -14.81
C PHE A 67 10.46 3.26 -13.50
N TRP A 68 9.98 2.62 -12.42
CA TRP A 68 10.70 2.63 -11.15
C TRP A 68 11.65 1.43 -11.04
N PRO A 69 12.70 1.53 -10.22
CA PRO A 69 13.65 0.44 -9.99
C PRO A 69 13.08 -0.65 -9.05
N VAL A 70 11.88 -1.14 -9.35
CA VAL A 70 11.16 -2.13 -8.52
C VAL A 70 11.08 -3.49 -9.22
N ASP A 71 10.86 -4.56 -8.45
CA ASP A 71 10.78 -5.93 -8.97
C ASP A 71 9.34 -6.33 -9.30
N ALA A 72 8.40 -5.79 -8.56
CA ALA A 72 6.96 -5.94 -8.76
C ALA A 72 6.23 -4.77 -8.13
N VAL A 73 4.92 -4.68 -8.32
CA VAL A 73 4.02 -3.78 -7.60
C VAL A 73 2.72 -4.51 -7.29
N ILE A 74 2.25 -4.39 -6.06
CA ILE A 74 0.95 -4.88 -5.60
C ILE A 74 0.03 -3.67 -5.52
N GLY A 75 -1.10 -3.72 -6.23
CA GLY A 75 -2.03 -2.59 -6.35
C GLY A 75 -3.41 -2.87 -5.82
N GLU A 76 -4.21 -1.80 -5.74
CA GLU A 76 -5.60 -1.79 -5.27
C GLU A 76 -5.78 -2.65 -4.02
N ASN A 77 -4.97 -2.34 -2.98
CA ASN A 77 -4.98 -3.00 -1.66
C ASN A 77 -4.81 -4.53 -1.69
N GLY A 78 -4.14 -5.07 -2.72
CA GLY A 78 -3.90 -6.49 -2.89
C GLY A 78 -4.80 -7.17 -3.91
N GLY A 79 -5.54 -6.42 -4.72
CA GLY A 79 -6.37 -6.96 -5.79
C GLY A 79 -5.58 -7.64 -6.90
N PHE A 80 -4.32 -7.24 -7.07
CA PHE A 80 -3.41 -7.81 -8.08
C PHE A 80 -1.94 -7.52 -7.72
N TYR A 81 -1.03 -8.22 -8.43
CA TYR A 81 0.34 -7.76 -8.61
C TYR A 81 0.76 -7.76 -10.08
N PHE A 82 1.67 -6.83 -10.42
CA PHE A 82 2.32 -6.74 -11.73
C PHE A 82 3.84 -6.89 -11.55
N CYS A 83 4.47 -7.67 -12.43
CA CYS A 83 5.93 -7.82 -12.48
C CYS A 83 6.37 -8.12 -13.90
N PHE A 84 7.68 -8.10 -14.15
CA PHE A 84 8.23 -8.57 -15.40
C PHE A 84 8.73 -10.01 -15.28
N ARG A 85 8.31 -10.89 -16.18
CA ARG A 85 8.90 -12.22 -16.44
C ARG A 85 9.72 -12.11 -17.72
N GLY A 86 11.03 -12.00 -17.56
CA GLY A 86 11.90 -11.60 -18.67
C GLY A 86 11.54 -10.21 -19.19
N LYS A 87 11.17 -10.10 -20.48
CA LYS A 87 10.77 -8.82 -21.10
C LYS A 87 9.25 -8.61 -21.18
N LYS A 88 8.45 -9.54 -20.65
CA LYS A 88 6.99 -9.46 -20.73
C LYS A 88 6.39 -9.04 -19.39
N LEU A 89 5.50 -8.07 -19.43
CA LEU A 89 4.69 -7.69 -18.27
C LEU A 89 3.72 -8.84 -17.95
N PHE A 90 3.80 -9.32 -16.72
CA PHE A 90 2.89 -10.30 -16.17
C PHE A 90 1.95 -9.63 -15.16
N ARG A 91 0.68 -10.01 -15.21
CA ARG A 91 -0.38 -9.49 -14.33
C ARG A 91 -1.09 -10.67 -13.68
N LYS A 92 -1.16 -10.68 -12.37
CA LYS A 92 -1.91 -11.65 -11.58
C LYS A 92 -3.00 -10.92 -10.82
N PHE A 93 -4.24 -11.32 -11.02
CA PHE A 93 -5.40 -10.82 -10.28
C PHE A 93 -5.89 -11.88 -9.30
N VAL A 94 -6.53 -11.45 -8.21
CA VAL A 94 -7.23 -12.36 -7.27
C VAL A 94 -8.44 -12.96 -7.96
N ASN A 95 -9.25 -12.13 -8.61
CA ASN A 95 -10.49 -12.51 -9.27
C ASN A 95 -10.30 -12.74 -10.78
N SER A 96 -11.14 -13.57 -11.36
CA SER A 96 -11.31 -13.70 -12.80
C SER A 96 -11.83 -12.40 -13.44
N GLU A 97 -11.76 -12.29 -14.77
CA GLU A 97 -12.26 -11.12 -15.49
C GLU A 97 -13.78 -10.95 -15.32
N ASP A 98 -14.53 -12.06 -15.37
CA ASP A 98 -15.98 -12.05 -15.19
C ASP A 98 -16.38 -11.59 -13.79
N GLU A 99 -15.67 -12.09 -12.76
CA GLU A 99 -15.89 -11.65 -11.37
C GLU A 99 -15.57 -10.17 -11.18
N ARG A 100 -14.48 -9.66 -11.77
CA ARG A 100 -14.12 -8.24 -11.71
C ARG A 100 -15.22 -7.38 -12.35
N THR A 101 -15.70 -7.79 -13.52
CA THR A 101 -16.78 -7.10 -14.23
C THR A 101 -18.07 -7.05 -13.39
N ALA A 102 -18.46 -8.19 -12.79
CA ALA A 102 -19.62 -8.25 -11.93
C ALA A 102 -19.46 -7.38 -10.66
N ASN A 103 -18.28 -7.38 -10.05
CA ASN A 103 -18.00 -6.56 -8.88
C ASN A 103 -18.00 -5.07 -9.21
N GLN A 104 -17.47 -4.65 -10.35
CA GLN A 104 -17.53 -3.25 -10.79
C GLN A 104 -19.00 -2.76 -10.94
N GLN A 105 -19.91 -3.61 -11.41
CA GLN A 105 -21.33 -3.26 -11.47
C GLN A 105 -21.96 -3.06 -10.08
N LYS A 106 -21.54 -3.87 -9.09
CA LYS A 106 -22.00 -3.68 -7.70
C LYS A 106 -21.42 -2.39 -7.09
N LEU A 107 -20.14 -2.10 -7.34
CA LEU A 107 -19.46 -0.91 -6.85
C LEU A 107 -20.09 0.38 -7.36
N LYS A 108 -20.64 0.41 -8.58
CA LYS A 108 -21.40 1.57 -9.10
C LYS A 108 -22.63 1.93 -8.27
N LYS A 109 -23.27 0.97 -7.58
CA LYS A 109 -24.38 1.26 -6.69
C LYS A 109 -23.91 1.97 -5.43
N ILE A 110 -22.77 1.52 -4.89
CA ILE A 110 -22.11 2.15 -3.73
C ILE A 110 -21.70 3.58 -4.09
N GLU A 111 -21.06 3.75 -5.24
CA GLU A 111 -20.69 5.07 -5.79
C GLU A 111 -21.88 6.04 -5.78
N SER A 112 -22.99 5.63 -6.38
CA SER A 112 -24.18 6.47 -6.47
C SER A 112 -24.72 6.83 -5.09
N GLU A 113 -24.76 5.88 -4.16
CA GLU A 113 -25.26 6.08 -2.81
C GLU A 113 -24.35 6.98 -1.97
N VAL A 114 -23.03 6.81 -2.09
CA VAL A 114 -22.05 7.66 -1.37
C VAL A 114 -22.17 9.11 -1.86
N LEU A 115 -22.18 9.34 -3.16
CA LEU A 115 -22.28 10.70 -3.73
C LEU A 115 -23.60 11.40 -3.36
N GLU A 116 -24.69 10.64 -3.18
CA GLU A 116 -25.98 11.18 -2.71
C GLU A 116 -25.96 11.51 -1.22
N LYS A 117 -25.38 10.61 -0.38
CA LYS A 117 -25.51 10.68 1.08
C LYS A 117 -24.37 11.40 1.80
N VAL A 118 -23.24 11.61 1.13
CA VAL A 118 -22.04 12.25 1.70
C VAL A 118 -21.62 13.44 0.82
N PRO A 119 -22.30 14.59 0.95
CA PRO A 119 -21.96 15.79 0.18
C PRO A 119 -20.50 16.22 0.42
N GLY A 120 -19.81 16.59 -0.65
CA GLY A 120 -18.39 16.97 -0.61
C GLY A 120 -17.42 15.82 -0.90
N SER A 121 -17.87 14.56 -0.88
CA SER A 121 -17.09 13.45 -1.41
C SER A 121 -17.10 13.43 -2.93
N ALA A 122 -16.08 12.85 -3.52
CA ALA A 122 -16.03 12.59 -4.97
C ALA A 122 -15.50 11.18 -5.25
N VAL A 123 -15.71 10.70 -6.45
CA VAL A 123 -14.98 9.53 -6.95
C VAL A 123 -13.55 9.98 -7.24
N ALA A 124 -12.56 9.18 -6.84
CA ALA A 124 -11.17 9.50 -7.09
C ALA A 124 -10.93 9.76 -8.59
N SER A 125 -10.16 10.79 -8.90
CA SER A 125 -9.90 11.22 -10.29
C SER A 125 -9.22 10.15 -11.14
N ASP A 126 -8.53 9.20 -10.49
CA ASP A 126 -7.86 8.06 -11.12
C ASP A 126 -8.74 6.79 -11.24
N GLN A 127 -10.03 6.85 -10.86
CA GLN A 127 -10.95 5.69 -10.88
C GLN A 127 -11.04 5.00 -12.24
N PHE A 128 -10.93 5.75 -13.34
CA PHE A 128 -10.97 5.19 -14.69
C PHE A 128 -9.84 4.19 -15.00
N THR A 129 -8.82 4.13 -14.16
CA THR A 129 -7.70 3.19 -14.26
C THR A 129 -7.76 2.06 -13.23
N ARG A 130 -8.81 1.99 -12.38
CA ARG A 130 -9.01 0.94 -11.37
C ARG A 130 -9.69 -0.28 -11.97
N LEU A 131 -9.26 -1.46 -11.57
CA LEU A 131 -9.76 -2.74 -12.07
C LEU A 131 -10.46 -3.59 -11.00
N MET A 132 -10.23 -3.32 -9.72
CA MET A 132 -10.69 -4.15 -8.61
C MET A 132 -11.57 -3.41 -7.63
N ASP A 133 -11.26 -2.14 -7.33
CA ASP A 133 -11.90 -1.37 -6.27
C ASP A 133 -12.62 -0.10 -6.77
N LEU A 134 -13.33 0.54 -5.87
CA LEU A 134 -13.84 1.90 -5.99
C LEU A 134 -13.15 2.74 -4.92
N ALA A 135 -12.60 3.88 -5.30
CA ALA A 135 -11.99 4.84 -4.40
C ALA A 135 -12.88 6.09 -4.28
N ILE A 136 -13.28 6.40 -3.06
CA ILE A 136 -13.96 7.65 -2.74
C ILE A 136 -12.97 8.61 -2.13
N ASP A 137 -12.76 9.72 -2.81
CA ASP A 137 -11.90 10.81 -2.39
C ASP A 137 -12.56 11.62 -1.28
N PHE A 138 -11.79 11.86 -0.20
CA PHE A 138 -12.22 12.68 0.90
C PHE A 138 -11.25 13.84 1.22
N CYS A 139 -10.08 13.92 0.55
CA CYS A 139 -9.12 15.01 0.79
C CYS A 139 -7.96 15.12 -0.24
N GLU A 140 -7.98 14.40 -1.35
CA GLU A 140 -6.93 14.54 -2.39
C GLU A 140 -7.27 15.70 -3.34
N ASP A 141 -8.39 15.59 -4.05
CA ASP A 141 -8.85 16.59 -5.04
C ASP A 141 -10.11 17.35 -4.56
N VAL A 142 -10.58 17.04 -3.35
CA VAL A 142 -11.72 17.71 -2.69
C VAL A 142 -11.31 18.33 -1.37
N PRO A 143 -12.03 19.33 -0.84
CA PRO A 143 -11.84 19.80 0.52
C PRO A 143 -11.97 18.65 1.53
N ALA A 144 -11.04 18.59 2.50
CA ALA A 144 -11.00 17.49 3.46
C ALA A 144 -12.33 17.33 4.22
N LEU A 145 -12.87 16.11 4.19
CA LEU A 145 -14.07 15.74 4.93
C LEU A 145 -13.74 15.42 6.39
N GLY A 146 -14.73 15.55 7.26
CA GLY A 146 -14.61 15.18 8.67
C GLY A 146 -14.72 13.68 8.92
N ASP A 147 -14.24 13.23 10.08
CA ASP A 147 -14.25 11.81 10.48
C ASP A 147 -15.64 11.15 10.41
N ASN A 148 -16.71 11.89 10.67
CA ASN A 148 -18.07 11.36 10.59
C ASN A 148 -18.48 11.04 9.16
N ASP A 149 -18.04 11.85 8.20
CA ASP A 149 -18.33 11.62 6.78
C ASP A 149 -17.52 10.42 6.27
N ILE A 150 -16.25 10.32 6.67
CA ILE A 150 -15.39 9.16 6.35
C ILE A 150 -16.02 7.87 6.91
N LYS A 151 -16.45 7.88 8.18
CA LYS A 151 -17.15 6.73 8.80
C LYS A 151 -18.45 6.38 8.06
N ARG A 152 -19.18 7.38 7.58
CA ARG A 152 -20.39 7.16 6.79
C ARG A 152 -20.11 6.53 5.45
N ILE A 153 -19.04 6.94 4.76
CA ILE A 153 -18.58 6.28 3.53
C ILE A 153 -18.27 4.80 3.82
N VAL A 154 -17.48 4.51 4.85
CA VAL A 154 -17.15 3.13 5.25
C VAL A 154 -18.42 2.32 5.52
N SER A 155 -19.37 2.85 6.29
CA SER A 155 -20.64 2.16 6.60
C SER A 155 -21.44 1.82 5.34
N ILE A 156 -21.48 2.71 4.35
CA ILE A 156 -22.20 2.44 3.07
C ILE A 156 -21.56 1.25 2.35
N TYR A 157 -20.22 1.15 2.29
CA TYR A 157 -19.55 -0.02 1.72
C TYR A 157 -19.92 -1.30 2.44
N GLU A 158 -19.87 -1.28 3.78
CA GLU A 158 -20.14 -2.43 4.63
C GLU A 158 -21.61 -2.88 4.53
N ASP A 159 -22.55 -1.95 4.46
CA ASP A 159 -24.00 -2.21 4.26
C ASP A 159 -24.27 -2.94 2.93
N HIS A 160 -23.44 -2.70 1.92
CA HIS A 160 -23.48 -3.42 0.64
C HIS A 160 -22.69 -4.74 0.66
N GLY A 161 -22.09 -5.13 1.79
CA GLY A 161 -21.26 -6.34 1.92
C GLY A 161 -19.90 -6.23 1.23
N ALA A 162 -19.42 -5.01 0.99
CA ALA A 162 -18.08 -4.75 0.50
C ALA A 162 -17.10 -4.51 1.65
N VAL A 163 -15.83 -4.81 1.44
CA VAL A 163 -14.74 -4.41 2.33
C VAL A 163 -14.45 -2.93 2.11
N ALA A 164 -14.21 -2.18 3.17
CA ALA A 164 -13.76 -0.78 3.08
C ALA A 164 -12.48 -0.58 3.90
N LYS A 165 -11.54 0.20 3.36
CA LYS A 165 -10.31 0.61 4.06
C LYS A 165 -10.04 2.09 3.82
N VAL A 166 -9.71 2.79 4.89
CA VAL A 166 -9.33 4.19 4.86
C VAL A 166 -7.82 4.28 4.66
N SER A 167 -7.40 5.00 3.62
CA SER A 167 -6.00 5.40 3.40
C SER A 167 -5.80 6.85 3.85
N SER A 168 -4.65 7.44 3.55
CA SER A 168 -4.37 8.86 3.84
C SER A 168 -5.26 9.83 3.06
N ILE A 169 -5.84 9.39 1.92
CA ILE A 169 -6.56 10.27 0.99
C ILE A 169 -7.92 9.73 0.53
N HIS A 170 -8.12 8.41 0.54
CA HIS A 170 -9.32 7.75 0.00
C HIS A 170 -9.93 6.74 0.98
N VAL A 171 -11.23 6.51 0.86
CA VAL A 171 -11.85 5.25 1.29
C VAL A 171 -11.92 4.33 0.08
N ASN A 172 -11.12 3.26 0.10
CA ASN A 172 -11.12 2.24 -0.94
C ASN A 172 -12.03 1.09 -0.54
N GLY A 173 -12.87 0.64 -1.46
CA GLY A 173 -13.77 -0.48 -1.20
C GLY A 173 -13.85 -1.47 -2.34
N TRP A 174 -13.97 -2.76 -2.00
CA TRP A 174 -13.98 -3.86 -2.95
C TRP A 174 -14.81 -5.04 -2.49
N TYR A 175 -15.09 -5.95 -3.41
CA TYR A 175 -15.69 -7.26 -3.12
C TYR A 175 -14.65 -8.36 -3.18
N GLY A 176 -14.67 -9.27 -2.20
CA GLY A 176 -13.77 -10.42 -2.09
C GLY A 176 -12.89 -10.35 -0.83
N ASP A 177 -12.42 -11.50 -0.42
CA ASP A 177 -11.55 -11.64 0.76
C ASP A 177 -10.07 -11.56 0.32
N TYR A 178 -9.60 -10.34 0.06
CA TYR A 178 -8.20 -10.09 -0.21
C TYR A 178 -7.70 -8.83 0.50
N SER A 179 -6.40 -8.72 0.63
CA SER A 179 -5.73 -7.62 1.33
C SER A 179 -4.30 -7.47 0.83
N LYS A 180 -3.62 -6.38 1.20
CA LYS A 180 -2.19 -6.19 0.95
C LYS A 180 -1.40 -7.47 1.32
N ILE A 181 -1.62 -8.00 2.53
CA ILE A 181 -0.86 -9.17 3.03
C ILE A 181 -1.19 -10.46 2.29
N SER A 182 -2.45 -10.71 1.91
CA SER A 182 -2.81 -11.92 1.16
C SER A 182 -2.14 -11.95 -0.23
N MET A 183 -2.04 -10.79 -0.90
CA MET A 183 -1.35 -10.69 -2.19
C MET A 183 0.18 -10.77 -2.03
N ILE A 184 0.75 -10.24 -0.96
CA ILE A 184 2.17 -10.43 -0.63
C ILE A 184 2.47 -11.94 -0.50
N ARG A 185 1.62 -12.71 0.20
CA ARG A 185 1.76 -14.17 0.30
C ARG A 185 1.73 -14.83 -1.07
N THR A 186 0.73 -14.50 -1.89
CA THR A 186 0.61 -15.00 -3.25
C THR A 186 1.85 -14.66 -4.09
N TYR A 187 2.36 -13.44 -4.02
CA TYR A 187 3.58 -13.02 -4.72
C TYR A 187 4.80 -13.82 -4.26
N CYS A 188 4.98 -14.02 -2.97
CA CYS A 188 6.08 -14.81 -2.43
C CYS A 188 6.06 -16.25 -2.96
N GLU A 189 4.90 -16.89 -2.96
CA GLU A 189 4.75 -18.26 -3.44
C GLU A 189 4.96 -18.38 -4.95
N THR A 190 4.38 -17.45 -5.74
CA THR A 190 4.36 -17.56 -7.21
C THR A 190 5.62 -17.02 -7.89
N GLU A 191 6.22 -15.94 -7.39
CA GLU A 191 7.37 -15.29 -8.03
C GLU A 191 8.70 -15.58 -7.31
N LEU A 192 8.67 -15.72 -5.97
CA LEU A 192 9.88 -16.03 -5.21
C LEU A 192 10.04 -17.53 -4.94
N GLY A 193 9.00 -18.34 -5.23
CA GLY A 193 9.02 -19.80 -5.06
C GLY A 193 9.14 -20.26 -3.61
N LYS A 194 8.76 -19.40 -2.65
CA LYS A 194 8.86 -19.67 -1.22
C LYS A 194 7.64 -19.14 -0.48
N PRO A 195 7.19 -19.85 0.58
CA PRO A 195 6.11 -19.35 1.42
C PRO A 195 6.53 -18.04 2.12
N PHE A 196 5.55 -17.18 2.38
CA PHE A 196 5.77 -15.89 3.04
C PHE A 196 6.49 -16.04 4.39
N ASP A 197 6.22 -17.10 5.15
CA ASP A 197 6.85 -17.35 6.46
C ASP A 197 8.36 -17.60 6.40
N GLU A 198 8.88 -17.97 5.24
CA GLU A 198 10.32 -18.00 4.99
C GLU A 198 10.84 -16.63 4.56
N ILE A 199 10.13 -15.96 3.66
CA ILE A 199 10.53 -14.66 3.10
C ILE A 199 10.54 -13.58 4.18
N LYS A 200 9.53 -13.53 5.06
CA LYS A 200 9.40 -12.50 6.12
C LYS A 200 10.60 -12.42 7.08
N LYS A 201 11.41 -13.49 7.17
CA LYS A 201 12.64 -13.50 7.99
C LYS A 201 13.76 -12.64 7.39
N GLN A 202 13.68 -12.33 6.10
CA GLN A 202 14.62 -11.52 5.34
C GLN A 202 13.91 -10.36 4.63
N ALA A 203 12.72 -10.01 5.11
CA ALA A 203 11.89 -8.96 4.55
C ALA A 203 11.56 -7.92 5.59
N LEU A 204 11.40 -6.70 5.13
CA LEU A 204 10.89 -5.61 5.93
C LEU A 204 9.69 -4.97 5.21
N PHE A 205 8.74 -4.45 5.99
CA PHE A 205 7.62 -3.66 5.50
C PHE A 205 7.74 -2.21 6.00
N VAL A 206 7.48 -1.25 5.09
CA VAL A 206 7.43 0.17 5.43
C VAL A 206 6.04 0.71 5.13
N GLY A 207 5.46 1.48 6.05
CA GLY A 207 4.14 2.09 5.89
C GLY A 207 3.92 3.27 6.82
N ASP A 208 2.76 3.92 6.72
CA ASP A 208 2.47 5.17 7.43
C ASP A 208 1.07 5.24 8.04
N SER A 209 0.17 4.33 7.69
CA SER A 209 -1.26 4.50 7.96
C SER A 209 -1.97 3.21 8.39
N PRO A 210 -3.24 3.28 8.87
CA PRO A 210 -3.95 2.12 9.42
C PRO A 210 -4.19 0.98 8.43
N ASN A 211 -4.20 1.23 7.11
CA ASN A 211 -4.33 0.16 6.12
C ASN A 211 -3.08 -0.74 6.03
N ASP A 212 -1.95 -0.32 6.64
CA ASP A 212 -0.71 -1.08 6.75
C ASP A 212 -0.64 -1.97 8.01
N GLU A 213 -1.57 -1.79 8.95
CA GLU A 213 -1.60 -2.55 10.21
C GLU A 213 -1.51 -4.07 10.01
N PRO A 214 -2.22 -4.70 9.04
CA PRO A 214 -2.05 -6.13 8.78
C PRO A 214 -0.63 -6.51 8.37
N SER A 215 0.11 -5.61 7.71
CA SER A 215 1.50 -5.85 7.37
C SER A 215 2.40 -5.71 8.60
N PHE A 216 2.15 -4.73 9.46
CA PHE A 216 2.88 -4.60 10.74
C PHE A 216 2.70 -5.82 11.64
N GLU A 217 1.52 -6.46 11.64
CA GLU A 217 1.26 -7.70 12.38
C GLU A 217 2.10 -8.87 11.87
N HIS A 218 2.27 -8.99 10.56
CA HIS A 218 2.78 -10.21 9.93
C HIS A 218 4.28 -10.17 9.63
N PHE A 219 4.87 -8.98 9.45
CA PHE A 219 6.30 -8.83 9.23
C PHE A 219 7.07 -8.79 10.56
N GLN A 220 8.18 -9.54 10.63
CA GLN A 220 9.05 -9.53 11.81
C GLN A 220 9.78 -8.19 11.96
N THR A 221 10.15 -7.59 10.83
CA THR A 221 10.75 -6.26 10.76
C THR A 221 9.79 -5.35 10.03
N SER A 222 9.26 -4.36 10.72
CA SER A 222 8.37 -3.37 10.15
C SER A 222 8.75 -1.96 10.61
N VAL A 223 8.63 -1.00 9.70
CA VAL A 223 9.02 0.39 9.94
C VAL A 223 7.83 1.29 9.62
N GLY A 224 7.45 2.13 10.57
CA GLY A 224 6.56 3.24 10.32
C GLY A 224 7.39 4.48 9.99
N VAL A 225 7.08 5.21 8.91
CA VAL A 225 7.60 6.57 8.77
C VAL A 225 6.92 7.47 9.79
N SER A 226 7.58 8.55 10.21
CA SER A 226 7.20 9.32 11.42
C SER A 226 5.72 9.79 11.44
N ASN A 227 5.10 10.02 10.29
CA ASN A 227 3.68 10.40 10.21
C ASN A 227 2.70 9.31 10.70
N ILE A 228 3.12 8.04 10.83
CA ILE A 228 2.33 6.99 11.50
C ILE A 228 1.97 7.36 12.96
N SER A 229 2.75 8.25 13.57
CA SER A 229 2.61 8.62 14.99
C SER A 229 1.21 9.11 15.36
N ARG A 230 0.51 9.73 14.41
CA ARG A 230 -0.87 10.22 14.58
C ARG A 230 -1.91 9.10 14.74
N PHE A 231 -1.56 7.89 14.36
CA PHE A 231 -2.44 6.71 14.39
C PHE A 231 -2.04 5.64 15.41
N LEU A 232 -0.88 5.80 16.08
CA LEU A 232 -0.31 4.75 16.94
C LEU A 232 -1.23 4.34 18.10
N GLU A 233 -2.07 5.22 18.61
CA GLU A 233 -2.98 4.89 19.71
C GLU A 233 -4.13 3.99 19.23
N ASP A 234 -4.55 4.14 17.99
CA ASP A 234 -5.66 3.39 17.38
C ASP A 234 -5.22 2.04 16.80
N LEU A 235 -3.90 1.85 16.57
CA LEU A 235 -3.37 0.61 16.03
C LEU A 235 -3.22 -0.47 17.10
N LYS A 236 -3.78 -1.64 16.83
CA LYS A 236 -3.56 -2.87 17.62
C LYS A 236 -2.17 -3.43 17.37
N PHE A 237 -1.74 -3.47 16.10
CA PHE A 237 -0.42 -3.93 15.69
C PHE A 237 0.40 -2.74 15.19
N LYS A 238 1.43 -2.40 15.97
CA LYS A 238 2.29 -1.23 15.70
C LYS A 238 3.53 -1.66 14.93
N PRO A 239 4.13 -0.78 14.10
CA PRO A 239 5.42 -1.08 13.49
C PRO A 239 6.49 -1.31 14.56
N THR A 240 7.46 -2.17 14.26
CA THR A 240 8.60 -2.47 15.15
C THR A 240 9.44 -1.22 15.40
N PHE A 241 9.69 -0.45 14.34
CA PHE A 241 10.51 0.75 14.35
C PHE A 241 9.77 1.95 13.76
N ILE A 242 10.18 3.16 14.16
CA ILE A 242 9.68 4.41 13.59
C ILE A 242 10.87 5.28 13.20
N THR A 243 10.81 5.90 12.01
CA THR A 243 11.80 6.88 11.54
C THR A 243 11.63 8.22 12.25
N LYS A 244 12.65 9.08 12.18
CA LYS A 244 12.56 10.46 12.71
C LYS A 244 11.84 11.38 11.74
N SER A 245 12.03 11.13 10.44
CA SER A 245 11.49 11.93 9.36
C SER A 245 10.19 11.33 8.84
N GLU A 246 9.34 12.17 8.24
CA GLU A 246 8.05 11.81 7.67
C GLU A 246 8.21 11.37 6.19
N GLY A 247 7.27 10.54 5.71
CA GLY A 247 7.11 10.17 4.31
C GLY A 247 8.40 9.77 3.62
N GLY A 248 8.63 10.27 2.40
CA GLY A 248 9.81 9.95 1.61
C GLY A 248 11.14 10.29 2.28
N ASP A 249 11.21 11.32 3.13
CA ASP A 249 12.43 11.62 3.89
C ASP A 249 12.68 10.56 4.98
N GLY A 250 11.61 10.01 5.61
CA GLY A 250 11.69 8.86 6.51
C GLY A 250 12.13 7.59 5.80
N PHE A 251 11.65 7.36 4.56
CA PHE A 251 12.14 6.26 3.74
C PHE A 251 13.63 6.41 3.40
N VAL A 252 14.11 7.60 3.08
CA VAL A 252 15.54 7.87 2.86
C VAL A 252 16.34 7.55 4.12
N GLU A 253 15.89 7.98 5.31
CA GLU A 253 16.52 7.65 6.58
C GLU A 253 16.68 6.13 6.78
N LEU A 254 15.63 5.35 6.46
CA LEU A 254 15.68 3.89 6.52
C LEU A 254 16.74 3.33 5.56
N VAL A 255 16.75 3.78 4.31
CA VAL A 255 17.70 3.29 3.30
C VAL A 255 19.14 3.58 3.67
N GLU A 256 19.42 4.77 4.19
CA GLU A 256 20.75 5.13 4.70
C GLU A 256 21.23 4.21 5.83
N LYS A 257 20.30 3.69 6.65
CA LYS A 257 20.62 2.75 7.73
C LYS A 257 20.79 1.30 7.24
N LEU A 258 20.08 0.92 6.18
CA LEU A 258 20.20 -0.40 5.55
C LEU A 258 21.50 -0.56 4.75
N LEU A 259 22.07 0.54 4.25
CA LEU A 259 23.23 0.54 3.36
C LEU A 259 24.57 0.82 4.08
N LYS A 260 24.53 1.03 5.39
CA LYS A 260 25.73 1.18 6.23
C LYS A 260 26.36 -0.16 6.55
#